data_c025ee7aad6a3d0dcf8286c561931523
#
_entry.id   c025ee7aad6a3d0dcf8286c561931523
#
_cell.length_a   1.000
_cell.length_b   1.000
_cell.length_c   1.000
_cell.angle_alpha   90.00
_cell.angle_beta   90.00
_cell.angle_gamma   90.00
#
_symmetry.space_group_name_H-M   'P 1'
#
loop_
_entity.id
_entity.type
_entity.pdbx_description
1 polymer ?
#
loop_
_entity_poly.entity_id
_entity_poly.type
_entity_poly.pdbx_seq_one_letter_code
_entity_poly.pdbx_strand_id
1 'polypeptide(L)'
;MNFQEIYFRLERFWAEQGCVVQQPYDMEVGAGTMNPATSLRALGPEPWRVAYVEPSRRPTDGRYGENPNRLQHYYQYQVLIKPAPSNILDLYIQSLVALGIDPLEHDIRFVEDDWENPTIGAWGLGWEVWLDGMEVTQFTYFQQLGSVDMELVPAEITYGIERLAMYIQKVENVYDLEWVGKVSYGDVHLKGEVEYSHYNFEIADVQMLFQLFILFEGEAKHILDKGFVQPAYDYVLKCSHAFNLLDARNAISVTERTGYIGRIRALASRCCEAFVDMRKNMGYPLLDKFDKFDKFEDDLSESARDTISEPPASFANRSRVS
;
A
#
# COMPACT_ATOMS: atom_id res chain seq x y z
N MET A 1 22.72 -3.97 -1.28
CA MET A 1 21.84 -2.78 -1.54
C MET A 1 21.42 -2.25 -0.18
N ASN A 2 21.56 -0.94 0.06
CA ASN A 2 21.14 -0.33 1.31
C ASN A 2 19.63 -0.03 1.32
N PHE A 3 19.08 0.36 2.48
CA PHE A 3 17.62 0.52 2.66
C PHE A 3 17.02 1.57 1.73
N GLN A 4 17.62 2.75 1.63
CA GLN A 4 17.09 3.82 0.79
C GLN A 4 17.20 3.52 -0.72
N GLU A 5 18.18 2.73 -1.14
CA GLU A 5 18.34 2.33 -2.53
C GLU A 5 17.17 1.46 -3.01
N ILE A 6 16.53 0.70 -2.10
CA ILE A 6 15.38 -0.16 -2.42
C ILE A 6 14.22 0.69 -2.92
N TYR A 7 13.79 1.71 -2.15
CA TYR A 7 12.67 2.52 -2.60
C TYR A 7 13.03 3.46 -3.76
N PHE A 8 14.28 3.90 -3.91
CA PHE A 8 14.70 4.64 -5.10
C PHE A 8 14.60 3.80 -6.39
N ARG A 9 14.91 2.50 -6.31
CA ARG A 9 14.78 1.59 -7.45
C ARG A 9 13.31 1.29 -7.77
N LEU A 10 12.49 1.04 -6.76
CA LEU A 10 11.05 0.86 -6.95
C LEU A 10 10.41 2.12 -7.54
N GLU A 11 10.78 3.30 -7.03
CA GLU A 11 10.29 4.59 -7.53
C GLU A 11 10.64 4.78 -9.01
N ARG A 12 11.89 4.51 -9.38
CA ARG A 12 12.34 4.59 -10.79
C ARG A 12 11.59 3.59 -11.66
N PHE A 13 11.53 2.33 -11.22
CA PHE A 13 10.86 1.27 -11.96
C PHE A 13 9.39 1.63 -12.25
N TRP A 14 8.63 2.01 -11.24
CA TRP A 14 7.22 2.34 -11.42
C TRP A 14 6.98 3.67 -12.14
N ALA A 15 7.91 4.62 -12.04
CA ALA A 15 7.90 5.82 -12.86
C ALA A 15 8.04 5.47 -14.36
N GLU A 16 8.92 4.55 -14.70
CA GLU A 16 9.11 4.02 -16.06
C GLU A 16 7.88 3.27 -16.58
N GLN A 17 7.07 2.68 -15.67
CA GLN A 17 5.76 2.09 -15.99
C GLN A 17 4.62 3.14 -16.08
N GLY A 18 4.94 4.42 -16.10
CA GLY A 18 3.99 5.52 -16.24
C GLY A 18 3.20 5.86 -14.97
N CYS A 19 3.65 5.39 -13.81
CA CYS A 19 3.05 5.81 -12.55
C CYS A 19 3.41 7.28 -12.21
N VAL A 20 2.43 8.02 -11.72
CA VAL A 20 2.65 9.30 -11.07
C VAL A 20 3.33 9.01 -9.73
N VAL A 21 4.58 9.44 -9.57
CA VAL A 21 5.29 9.29 -8.30
C VAL A 21 4.87 10.43 -7.37
N GLN A 22 4.26 10.08 -6.24
CA GLN A 22 3.86 11.04 -5.21
C GLN A 22 4.76 10.93 -3.99
N GLN A 23 4.76 11.99 -3.18
CA GLN A 23 5.40 11.97 -1.87
C GLN A 23 4.45 11.34 -0.84
N PRO A 24 4.97 10.86 0.32
CA PRO A 24 4.15 10.36 1.41
C PRO A 24 3.05 11.34 1.79
N TYR A 25 1.91 10.82 2.24
CA TYR A 25 0.86 11.67 2.78
C TYR A 25 1.28 12.24 4.13
N ASP A 26 0.91 13.50 4.40
CA ASP A 26 1.36 14.21 5.60
C ASP A 26 0.46 13.98 6.83
N MET A 27 -0.14 12.79 6.90
CA MET A 27 -0.99 12.38 8.01
C MET A 27 -0.72 10.93 8.40
N GLU A 28 -1.07 10.58 9.64
CA GLU A 28 -0.98 9.21 10.10
C GLU A 28 -2.00 8.32 9.39
N VAL A 29 -1.50 7.30 8.72
CA VAL A 29 -2.29 6.26 8.05
C VAL A 29 -1.85 4.87 8.53
N GLY A 30 -2.78 3.94 8.64
CA GLY A 30 -2.50 2.55 9.05
C GLY A 30 -2.01 1.67 7.90
N ALA A 31 -2.17 2.12 6.67
CA ALA A 31 -1.71 1.46 5.45
C ALA A 31 -1.63 2.47 4.30
N GLY A 32 -0.79 2.19 3.31
CA GLY A 32 -0.70 2.99 2.09
C GLY A 32 -2.02 3.11 1.35
N THR A 33 -2.88 2.10 1.41
CA THR A 33 -4.25 2.10 0.88
C THR A 33 -5.08 3.30 1.38
N MET A 34 -4.84 3.77 2.59
CA MET A 34 -5.61 4.87 3.19
C MET A 34 -5.21 6.25 2.66
N ASN A 35 -4.09 6.38 1.97
CA ASN A 35 -3.72 7.62 1.27
C ASN A 35 -4.78 7.95 0.20
N PRO A 36 -5.27 9.21 0.11
CA PRO A 36 -6.24 9.62 -0.92
C PRO A 36 -5.83 9.31 -2.36
N ALA A 37 -4.53 9.23 -2.64
CA ALA A 37 -4.00 8.85 -3.95
C ALA A 37 -4.37 7.41 -4.34
N THR A 38 -4.61 6.54 -3.37
CA THR A 38 -5.17 5.19 -3.55
C THR A 38 -6.67 5.20 -3.25
N SER A 39 -7.06 5.50 -2.02
CA SER A 39 -8.43 5.28 -1.54
C SER A 39 -9.51 6.04 -2.32
N LEU A 40 -9.28 7.29 -2.67
CA LEU A 40 -10.24 8.07 -3.45
C LEU A 40 -10.04 7.87 -4.96
N ARG A 41 -8.78 7.81 -5.42
CA ARG A 41 -8.47 7.70 -6.85
C ARG A 41 -8.74 6.32 -7.46
N ALA A 42 -8.86 5.28 -6.63
CA ALA A 42 -9.33 3.97 -7.09
C ALA A 42 -10.78 3.99 -7.59
N LEU A 43 -11.59 4.96 -7.14
CA LEU A 43 -13.01 5.05 -7.44
C LEU A 43 -13.27 5.66 -8.82
N GLY A 44 -14.46 5.31 -9.37
CA GLY A 44 -14.99 5.84 -10.63
C GLY A 44 -14.25 5.33 -11.88
N PRO A 45 -14.68 5.82 -13.07
CA PRO A 45 -14.25 5.27 -14.36
C PRO A 45 -12.91 5.84 -14.86
N GLU A 46 -12.31 6.80 -14.16
CA GLU A 46 -11.08 7.42 -14.63
C GLU A 46 -9.87 6.49 -14.42
N PRO A 47 -9.00 6.33 -15.43
CA PRO A 47 -7.75 5.60 -15.24
C PRO A 47 -6.83 6.33 -14.27
N TRP A 48 -6.01 5.56 -13.55
CA TRP A 48 -5.06 6.11 -12.59
C TRP A 48 -3.87 5.17 -12.37
N ARG A 49 -2.67 5.73 -12.32
CA ARG A 49 -1.44 5.01 -11.97
C ARG A 49 -0.64 5.86 -10.99
N VAL A 50 -0.33 5.30 -9.83
CA VAL A 50 0.42 6.02 -8.79
C VAL A 50 1.35 5.09 -8.05
N ALA A 51 2.49 5.62 -7.61
CA ALA A 51 3.42 4.93 -6.74
C ALA A 51 4.01 5.91 -5.72
N TYR A 52 4.21 5.46 -4.48
CA TYR A 52 4.78 6.27 -3.40
C TYR A 52 5.23 5.42 -2.22
N VAL A 53 6.17 5.95 -1.44
CA VAL A 53 6.47 5.43 -0.10
C VAL A 53 5.43 5.97 0.88
N GLU A 54 4.84 5.10 1.71
CA GLU A 54 3.91 5.52 2.75
C GLU A 54 4.37 5.03 4.13
N PRO A 55 4.84 5.92 4.99
CA PRO A 55 5.06 5.59 6.39
C PRO A 55 3.74 5.19 7.05
N SER A 56 3.63 3.95 7.49
CA SER A 56 2.40 3.40 8.06
C SER A 56 2.51 3.28 9.56
N ARG A 57 1.44 3.65 10.27
CA ARG A 57 1.34 3.63 11.73
C ARG A 57 0.34 2.60 12.19
N ARG A 58 0.79 1.61 12.96
CA ARG A 58 -0.04 0.56 13.59
C ARG A 58 0.24 0.49 15.08
N PRO A 59 -0.41 1.33 15.90
CA PRO A 59 -0.13 1.44 17.35
C PRO A 59 -0.15 0.10 18.09
N THR A 60 -1.04 -0.83 17.72
CA THR A 60 -1.16 -2.16 18.34
C THR A 60 0.02 -3.10 18.01
N ASP A 61 0.83 -2.79 17.01
CA ASP A 61 1.98 -3.58 16.60
C ASP A 61 3.28 -3.19 17.30
N GLY A 62 3.27 -2.19 18.17
CA GLY A 62 4.41 -1.83 19.02
C GLY A 62 4.94 -3.02 19.81
N ARG A 63 6.27 -3.12 19.91
CA ARG A 63 6.96 -4.18 20.67
C ARG A 63 8.20 -3.65 21.37
N TYR A 64 8.23 -2.36 21.70
CA TYR A 64 9.29 -1.68 22.46
C TYR A 64 10.70 -1.83 21.82
N GLY A 65 10.75 -2.10 20.50
CA GLY A 65 12.01 -2.38 19.82
C GLY A 65 12.61 -3.76 20.08
N GLU A 66 11.89 -4.64 20.76
CA GLU A 66 12.37 -5.99 21.15
C GLU A 66 12.06 -7.06 20.09
N ASN A 67 11.17 -6.79 19.14
CA ASN A 67 10.83 -7.74 18.10
C ASN A 67 11.62 -7.43 16.81
N PRO A 68 12.25 -8.43 16.16
CA PRO A 68 13.15 -8.21 15.03
C PRO A 68 12.46 -7.77 13.72
N ASN A 69 11.15 -7.95 13.59
CA ASN A 69 10.44 -7.72 12.32
C ASN A 69 9.01 -7.15 12.47
N ARG A 70 8.58 -6.82 13.71
CA ARG A 70 7.27 -6.19 13.97
C ARG A 70 7.45 -4.82 14.61
N LEU A 71 6.90 -3.80 13.95
CA LEU A 71 7.07 -2.39 14.26
C LEU A 71 5.70 -1.69 14.28
N GLN A 72 5.55 -0.68 15.14
CA GLN A 72 4.37 0.19 15.10
C GLN A 72 4.45 1.25 13.98
N HIS A 73 5.65 1.50 13.46
CA HIS A 73 5.92 2.41 12.36
C HIS A 73 6.88 1.74 11.37
N TYR A 74 6.48 1.62 10.10
CA TYR A 74 7.26 1.00 9.03
C TYR A 74 6.88 1.59 7.68
N TYR A 75 7.68 1.30 6.65
CA TYR A 75 7.50 1.85 5.33
C TYR A 75 6.85 0.83 4.39
N GLN A 76 5.75 1.22 3.77
CA GLN A 76 5.18 0.52 2.64
C GLN A 76 5.56 1.26 1.36
N TYR A 77 5.94 0.52 0.30
CA TYR A 77 5.94 1.07 -1.03
C TYR A 77 4.63 0.68 -1.68
N GLN A 78 3.82 1.69 -1.99
CA GLN A 78 2.44 1.54 -2.47
C GLN A 78 2.37 1.81 -3.96
N VAL A 79 1.73 0.90 -4.71
CA VAL A 79 1.42 1.08 -6.13
C VAL A 79 -0.05 0.82 -6.36
N LEU A 80 -0.72 1.66 -7.14
CA LEU A 80 -2.08 1.44 -7.61
C LEU A 80 -2.12 1.67 -9.11
N ILE A 81 -2.65 0.70 -9.86
CA ILE A 81 -2.87 0.81 -11.31
C ILE A 81 -4.33 0.48 -11.61
N LYS A 82 -5.03 1.42 -12.22
CA LYS A 82 -6.44 1.31 -12.61
C LYS A 82 -6.65 1.71 -14.08
N PRO A 83 -7.27 0.85 -14.91
CA PRO A 83 -7.60 -0.55 -14.59
C PRO A 83 -6.33 -1.39 -14.39
N ALA A 84 -6.48 -2.55 -13.74
CA ALA A 84 -5.39 -3.52 -13.61
C ALA A 84 -4.98 -4.04 -15.00
N PRO A 85 -3.72 -3.87 -15.42
CA PRO A 85 -3.26 -4.42 -16.69
C PRO A 85 -3.14 -5.95 -16.61
N SER A 86 -3.30 -6.63 -17.75
CA SER A 86 -3.27 -8.10 -17.81
C SER A 86 -1.91 -8.70 -17.41
N ASN A 87 -0.84 -7.94 -17.57
CA ASN A 87 0.55 -8.35 -17.26
C ASN A 87 1.04 -7.84 -15.88
N ILE A 88 0.15 -7.42 -14.99
CA ILE A 88 0.54 -6.79 -13.71
C ILE A 88 1.42 -7.71 -12.84
N LEU A 89 1.21 -9.03 -12.90
CA LEU A 89 2.04 -10.00 -12.18
C LEU A 89 3.47 -10.05 -12.74
N ASP A 90 3.61 -9.99 -14.07
CA ASP A 90 4.91 -9.94 -14.72
C ASP A 90 5.65 -8.64 -14.38
N LEU A 91 4.93 -7.50 -14.35
CA LEU A 91 5.50 -6.22 -13.90
C LEU A 91 5.96 -6.28 -12.44
N TYR A 92 5.19 -6.93 -11.58
CA TYR A 92 5.61 -7.14 -10.20
C TYR A 92 6.91 -7.96 -10.12
N ILE A 93 7.00 -9.09 -10.82
CA ILE A 93 8.23 -9.90 -10.86
C ILE A 93 9.41 -9.09 -11.41
N GLN A 94 9.20 -8.29 -12.47
CA GLN A 94 10.23 -7.41 -13.01
C GLN A 94 10.69 -6.36 -11.99
N SER A 95 9.79 -5.87 -11.14
CA SER A 95 10.16 -4.96 -10.06
C SER A 95 11.09 -5.61 -9.03
N LEU A 96 10.90 -6.91 -8.72
CA LEU A 96 11.82 -7.67 -7.89
C LEU A 96 13.18 -7.86 -8.55
N VAL A 97 13.20 -8.12 -9.87
CA VAL A 97 14.45 -8.17 -10.66
C VAL A 97 15.19 -6.83 -10.62
N ALA A 98 14.47 -5.71 -10.69
CA ALA A 98 15.06 -4.36 -10.55
C ALA A 98 15.69 -4.15 -9.16
N LEU A 99 15.23 -4.86 -8.13
CA LEU A 99 15.85 -4.92 -6.82
C LEU A 99 17.03 -5.93 -6.73
N GLY A 100 17.34 -6.64 -7.82
CA GLY A 100 18.41 -7.62 -7.88
C GLY A 100 18.01 -8.99 -7.31
N ILE A 101 16.73 -9.30 -7.23
CA ILE A 101 16.20 -10.60 -6.84
C ILE A 101 15.94 -11.40 -8.13
N ASP A 102 16.71 -12.47 -8.34
CA ASP A 102 16.50 -13.36 -9.49
C ASP A 102 15.38 -14.37 -9.19
N PRO A 103 14.23 -14.32 -9.90
CA PRO A 103 13.13 -15.25 -9.66
C PRO A 103 13.49 -16.73 -9.88
N LEU A 104 14.56 -17.02 -10.62
CA LEU A 104 15.01 -18.40 -10.86
C LEU A 104 15.83 -18.97 -9.70
N GLU A 105 16.35 -18.13 -8.84
CA GLU A 105 17.16 -18.53 -7.67
C GLU A 105 16.35 -18.59 -6.37
N HIS A 106 15.06 -18.17 -6.39
CA HIS A 106 14.25 -17.97 -5.20
C HIS A 106 12.88 -18.64 -5.31
N ASP A 107 12.35 -19.08 -4.17
CA ASP A 107 10.98 -19.60 -4.05
C ASP A 107 10.00 -18.43 -3.86
N ILE A 108 9.37 -18.01 -4.97
CA ILE A 108 8.35 -16.95 -4.96
C ILE A 108 6.97 -17.60 -5.04
N ARG A 109 6.15 -17.42 -4.02
CA ARG A 109 4.80 -17.98 -3.93
C ARG A 109 3.76 -16.89 -3.82
N PHE A 110 2.70 -17.04 -4.61
CA PHE A 110 1.47 -16.26 -4.50
C PHE A 110 0.48 -17.10 -3.70
N VAL A 111 0.20 -16.71 -2.47
CA VAL A 111 -0.72 -17.38 -1.55
C VAL A 111 -2.01 -16.60 -1.53
N GLU A 112 -3.14 -17.24 -1.86
CA GLU A 112 -4.45 -16.59 -1.88
C GLU A 112 -4.77 -15.96 -0.53
N ASP A 113 -5.12 -14.68 -0.55
CA ASP A 113 -5.50 -13.88 0.61
C ASP A 113 -6.51 -12.81 0.21
N ASP A 114 -7.73 -12.92 0.74
CA ASP A 114 -8.77 -11.92 0.56
C ASP A 114 -8.55 -10.79 1.57
N TRP A 115 -8.03 -9.69 1.06
CA TRP A 115 -7.70 -8.54 1.89
C TRP A 115 -8.92 -7.67 2.20
N GLU A 116 -9.04 -7.22 3.45
CA GLU A 116 -10.07 -6.29 3.87
C GLU A 116 -9.56 -5.22 4.85
N ASN A 117 -10.14 -4.03 4.76
CA ASN A 117 -10.01 -2.98 5.76
C ASN A 117 -11.39 -2.47 6.18
N PRO A 118 -11.94 -2.98 7.30
CA PRO A 118 -13.28 -2.64 7.74
C PRO A 118 -13.50 -1.18 8.07
N THR A 119 -12.45 -0.43 8.49
CA THR A 119 -12.57 0.99 8.86
C THR A 119 -12.86 1.89 7.67
N ILE A 120 -12.30 1.59 6.51
CA ILE A 120 -12.55 2.34 5.28
C ILE A 120 -13.52 1.63 4.33
N GLY A 121 -14.11 0.51 4.75
CA GLY A 121 -15.05 -0.24 3.92
C GLY A 121 -14.42 -0.74 2.61
N ALA A 122 -13.18 -1.19 2.67
CA ALA A 122 -12.44 -1.72 1.53
C ALA A 122 -12.29 -3.24 1.63
N TRP A 123 -12.40 -3.92 0.50
CA TRP A 123 -12.03 -5.32 0.36
C TRP A 123 -11.66 -5.66 -1.09
N GLY A 124 -10.90 -6.72 -1.27
CA GLY A 124 -10.51 -7.21 -2.58
C GLY A 124 -9.95 -8.62 -2.54
N LEU A 125 -9.92 -9.25 -3.71
CA LEU A 125 -9.31 -10.55 -3.94
C LEU A 125 -7.81 -10.36 -4.16
N GLY A 126 -6.97 -11.28 -3.69
CA GLY A 126 -5.55 -11.11 -3.92
C GLY A 126 -4.66 -12.21 -3.38
N TRP A 127 -3.42 -11.84 -3.17
CA TRP A 127 -2.37 -12.75 -2.70
C TRP A 127 -1.40 -12.05 -1.76
N GLU A 128 -0.98 -12.79 -0.74
CA GLU A 128 0.32 -12.54 -0.11
C GLU A 128 1.42 -13.09 -1.02
N VAL A 129 2.45 -12.30 -1.29
CA VAL A 129 3.62 -12.77 -2.01
C VAL A 129 4.72 -13.11 -1.01
N TRP A 130 5.10 -14.39 -1.00
CA TRP A 130 6.12 -14.94 -0.12
C TRP A 130 7.42 -15.17 -0.90
N LEU A 131 8.52 -14.70 -0.37
CA LEU A 131 9.86 -14.85 -0.89
C LEU A 131 10.68 -15.70 0.09
N ASP A 132 11.05 -16.92 -0.31
CA ASP A 132 11.79 -17.88 0.51
C ASP A 132 11.20 -18.07 1.94
N GLY A 133 9.88 -18.07 2.03
CA GLY A 133 9.16 -18.27 3.29
C GLY A 133 8.89 -17.02 4.12
N MET A 134 9.20 -15.83 3.61
CA MET A 134 8.84 -14.53 4.21
C MET A 134 7.82 -13.80 3.32
N GLU A 135 6.68 -13.39 3.86
CA GLU A 135 5.75 -12.49 3.19
C GLU A 135 6.40 -11.12 3.00
N VAL A 136 6.52 -10.68 1.76
CA VAL A 136 7.18 -9.41 1.38
C VAL A 136 6.24 -8.40 0.75
N THR A 137 5.11 -8.84 0.20
CA THR A 137 4.18 -7.99 -0.54
C THR A 137 2.75 -8.49 -0.39
N GLN A 138 1.82 -7.56 -0.25
CA GLN A 138 0.38 -7.78 -0.41
C GLN A 138 -0.04 -7.29 -1.78
N PHE A 139 -0.76 -8.13 -2.52
CA PHE A 139 -1.31 -7.83 -3.84
C PHE A 139 -2.83 -7.91 -3.78
N THR A 140 -3.55 -6.86 -4.21
CA THR A 140 -5.00 -6.79 -4.05
C THR A 140 -5.67 -6.24 -5.30
N TYR A 141 -6.69 -6.94 -5.81
CA TYR A 141 -7.66 -6.41 -6.76
C TYR A 141 -8.87 -5.91 -5.99
N PHE A 142 -8.99 -4.61 -5.80
CA PHE A 142 -10.14 -4.06 -5.07
C PHE A 142 -11.45 -4.35 -5.76
N GLN A 143 -12.42 -4.77 -4.95
CA GLN A 143 -13.82 -4.93 -5.36
C GLN A 143 -14.68 -3.79 -4.82
N GLN A 144 -14.37 -3.31 -3.61
CA GLN A 144 -15.03 -2.16 -2.99
C GLN A 144 -14.02 -1.28 -2.25
N LEU A 145 -14.32 0.01 -2.18
CA LEU A 145 -13.62 0.98 -1.35
C LEU A 145 -14.61 2.05 -0.90
N GLY A 146 -14.65 2.36 0.41
CA GLY A 146 -15.71 3.20 0.98
C GLY A 146 -17.10 2.58 0.84
N SER A 147 -17.21 1.25 0.75
CA SER A 147 -18.44 0.52 0.43
C SER A 147 -19.02 0.87 -0.95
N VAL A 148 -18.23 1.49 -1.84
CA VAL A 148 -18.56 1.76 -3.24
C VAL A 148 -17.89 0.69 -4.10
N ASP A 149 -18.67 0.08 -5.01
CA ASP A 149 -18.17 -0.94 -5.95
C ASP A 149 -17.22 -0.31 -6.99
N MET A 150 -16.21 -1.07 -7.41
CA MET A 150 -15.28 -0.62 -8.45
C MET A 150 -15.92 -0.66 -9.83
N GLU A 151 -15.91 0.46 -10.54
CA GLU A 151 -16.28 0.50 -11.97
C GLU A 151 -15.16 -0.09 -12.85
N LEU A 152 -13.92 0.20 -12.51
CA LEU A 152 -12.71 -0.39 -13.08
C LEU A 152 -11.93 -1.04 -11.94
N VAL A 153 -11.72 -2.34 -12.01
CA VAL A 153 -10.96 -3.08 -10.99
C VAL A 153 -9.49 -2.66 -11.04
N PRO A 154 -8.97 -2.02 -9.98
CA PRO A 154 -7.56 -1.68 -9.89
C PRO A 154 -6.76 -2.85 -9.30
N ALA A 155 -5.46 -2.89 -9.59
CA ALA A 155 -4.49 -3.67 -8.84
C ALA A 155 -3.71 -2.76 -7.89
N GLU A 156 -3.69 -3.14 -6.62
CA GLU A 156 -2.82 -2.56 -5.59
C GLU A 156 -1.67 -3.51 -5.31
N ILE A 157 -0.45 -2.97 -5.19
CA ILE A 157 0.73 -3.70 -4.79
C ILE A 157 1.35 -2.95 -3.60
N THR A 158 1.42 -3.62 -2.45
CA THR A 158 1.96 -3.04 -1.22
C THR A 158 3.20 -3.83 -0.80
N TYR A 159 4.37 -3.27 -1.07
CA TYR A 159 5.64 -3.86 -0.66
C TYR A 159 5.95 -3.50 0.81
N GLY A 160 6.35 -4.49 1.61
CA GLY A 160 6.96 -4.26 2.91
C GLY A 160 8.46 -3.99 2.74
N ILE A 161 8.86 -2.71 2.80
CA ILE A 161 10.25 -2.32 2.48
C ILE A 161 11.24 -2.93 3.46
N GLU A 162 10.92 -2.95 4.75
CA GLU A 162 11.78 -3.55 5.78
C GLU A 162 12.02 -5.05 5.53
N ARG A 163 10.97 -5.79 5.20
CA ARG A 163 11.07 -7.23 4.93
C ARG A 163 11.89 -7.51 3.68
N LEU A 164 11.67 -6.75 2.60
CA LEU A 164 12.52 -6.82 1.40
C LEU A 164 13.98 -6.48 1.71
N ALA A 165 14.21 -5.43 2.50
CA ALA A 165 15.55 -5.02 2.91
C ALA A 165 16.25 -6.08 3.74
N MET A 166 15.56 -6.67 4.74
CA MET A 166 16.09 -7.76 5.56
C MET A 166 16.52 -8.94 4.69
N TYR A 167 15.68 -9.29 3.72
CA TYR A 167 15.96 -10.34 2.76
C TYR A 167 17.20 -10.03 1.90
N ILE A 168 17.23 -8.85 1.27
CA ILE A 168 18.32 -8.41 0.38
C ILE A 168 19.66 -8.29 1.15
N GLN A 169 19.62 -7.75 2.36
CA GLN A 169 20.82 -7.55 3.19
C GLN A 169 21.20 -8.78 4.01
N LYS A 170 20.36 -9.83 4.02
CA LYS A 170 20.56 -11.08 4.78
C LYS A 170 20.76 -10.83 6.28
N VAL A 171 19.92 -9.99 6.85
CA VAL A 171 19.86 -9.70 8.29
C VAL A 171 18.58 -10.23 8.90
N GLU A 172 18.65 -10.69 10.16
CA GLU A 172 17.52 -11.28 10.88
C GLU A 172 16.77 -10.25 11.75
N ASN A 173 17.37 -9.07 11.96
CA ASN A 173 16.79 -8.02 12.77
C ASN A 173 16.72 -6.72 11.96
N VAL A 174 15.55 -6.11 11.90
CA VAL A 174 15.28 -4.86 11.16
C VAL A 174 16.20 -3.72 11.60
N TYR A 175 16.59 -3.67 12.86
CA TYR A 175 17.45 -2.61 13.40
C TYR A 175 18.91 -2.72 12.93
N ASP A 176 19.32 -3.89 12.41
CA ASP A 176 20.66 -4.12 11.85
C ASP A 176 20.75 -3.76 10.35
N LEU A 177 19.63 -3.40 9.72
CA LEU A 177 19.63 -2.97 8.32
C LEU A 177 20.54 -1.75 8.11
N GLU A 178 21.39 -1.81 7.09
CA GLU A 178 22.11 -0.64 6.60
C GLU A 178 21.10 0.33 5.94
N TRP A 179 20.94 1.50 6.55
CA TRP A 179 20.18 2.58 5.94
C TRP A 179 20.98 3.23 4.81
N VAL A 180 22.16 3.71 5.14
CA VAL A 180 23.16 4.21 4.18
C VAL A 180 24.55 4.28 4.84
N GLY A 181 25.54 3.67 4.22
CA GLY A 181 26.92 3.71 4.72
C GLY A 181 27.07 3.07 6.11
N LYS A 182 27.32 3.87 7.13
CA LYS A 182 27.45 3.41 8.53
C LYS A 182 26.20 3.62 9.37
N VAL A 183 25.16 4.24 8.81
CA VAL A 183 23.89 4.52 9.50
C VAL A 183 23.00 3.31 9.37
N SER A 184 22.59 2.75 10.50
CA SER A 184 21.63 1.63 10.54
C SER A 184 20.18 2.13 10.64
N TYR A 185 19.24 1.24 10.34
CA TYR A 185 17.81 1.46 10.61
C TYR A 185 17.57 1.69 12.12
N GLY A 186 18.30 0.97 12.96
CA GLY A 186 18.26 1.13 14.41
C GLY A 186 18.69 2.52 14.88
N ASP A 187 19.73 3.10 14.27
CA ASP A 187 20.17 4.46 14.60
C ASP A 187 19.06 5.50 14.34
N VAL A 188 18.23 5.25 13.33
CA VAL A 188 17.17 6.18 12.91
C VAL A 188 15.87 5.93 13.70
N HIS A 189 15.47 4.66 13.90
CA HIS A 189 14.11 4.34 14.32
C HIS A 189 13.96 3.66 15.68
N LEU A 190 14.98 2.94 16.19
CA LEU A 190 14.85 2.12 17.41
C LEU A 190 14.35 2.96 18.62
N LYS A 191 14.94 4.12 18.85
CA LYS A 191 14.55 4.97 19.97
C LYS A 191 13.10 5.44 19.87
N GLY A 192 12.67 5.83 18.65
CA GLY A 192 11.29 6.20 18.37
C GLY A 192 10.33 5.05 18.58
N GLU A 193 10.67 3.83 18.12
CA GLU A 193 9.85 2.63 18.30
C GLU A 193 9.59 2.33 19.78
N VAL A 194 10.63 2.44 20.62
CA VAL A 194 10.50 2.28 22.08
C VAL A 194 9.55 3.33 22.67
N GLU A 195 9.78 4.62 22.36
CA GLU A 195 8.99 5.73 22.89
C GLU A 195 7.52 5.66 22.44
N TYR A 196 7.27 5.38 21.16
CA TYR A 196 5.91 5.22 20.64
C TYR A 196 5.21 3.99 21.20
N SER A 197 5.91 2.88 21.50
CA SER A 197 5.33 1.73 22.17
C SER A 197 4.84 2.10 23.56
N HIS A 198 5.66 2.81 24.36
CA HIS A 198 5.22 3.33 25.67
C HIS A 198 4.05 4.30 25.53
N TYR A 199 4.10 5.23 24.58
CA TYR A 199 3.00 6.15 24.34
C TYR A 199 1.70 5.40 23.99
N ASN A 200 1.77 4.48 23.02
CA ASN A 200 0.61 3.76 22.51
C ASN A 200 -0.04 2.86 23.56
N PHE A 201 0.75 2.21 24.42
CA PHE A 201 0.22 1.22 25.39
C PHE A 201 0.02 1.76 26.79
N GLU A 202 0.75 2.79 27.20
CA GLU A 202 0.82 3.19 28.61
C GLU A 202 0.46 4.66 28.85
N ILE A 203 0.94 5.59 28.02
CA ILE A 203 0.97 7.03 28.33
C ILE A 203 -0.18 7.81 27.67
N ALA A 204 -0.60 7.44 26.45
CA ALA A 204 -1.63 8.19 25.72
C ALA A 204 -2.88 8.42 26.57
N ASP A 205 -3.30 9.68 26.69
CA ASP A 205 -4.46 10.07 27.51
C ASP A 205 -5.75 9.60 26.83
N VAL A 206 -6.38 8.61 27.46
CA VAL A 206 -7.60 7.98 26.97
C VAL A 206 -8.77 8.96 26.89
N GLN A 207 -8.92 9.86 27.86
CA GLN A 207 -10.03 10.82 27.86
C GLN A 207 -9.87 11.85 26.75
N MET A 208 -8.66 12.32 26.54
CA MET A 208 -8.32 13.20 25.42
C MET A 208 -8.62 12.51 24.08
N LEU A 209 -8.21 11.25 23.91
CA LEU A 209 -8.44 10.49 22.66
C LEU A 209 -9.93 10.31 22.36
N PHE A 210 -10.77 10.03 23.36
CA PHE A 210 -12.22 9.98 23.17
C PHE A 210 -12.79 11.34 22.73
N GLN A 211 -12.34 12.43 23.35
CA GLN A 211 -12.77 13.78 22.96
C GLN A 211 -12.32 14.13 21.54
N LEU A 212 -11.07 13.84 21.19
CA LEU A 212 -10.54 14.06 19.84
C LEU A 212 -11.32 13.28 18.78
N PHE A 213 -11.65 12.01 19.06
CA PHE A 213 -12.46 11.24 18.12
C PHE A 213 -13.82 11.90 17.85
N ILE A 214 -14.52 12.36 18.90
CA ILE A 214 -15.82 13.03 18.77
C ILE A 214 -15.69 14.35 17.99
N LEU A 215 -14.65 15.13 18.28
CA LEU A 215 -14.39 16.41 17.57
C LEU A 215 -14.07 16.18 16.09
N PHE A 216 -13.20 15.22 15.79
CA PHE A 216 -12.82 14.88 14.41
C PHE A 216 -14.01 14.35 13.62
N GLU A 217 -14.83 13.48 14.20
CA GLU A 217 -16.06 13.00 13.58
C GLU A 217 -17.04 14.14 13.29
N GLY A 218 -17.22 15.05 14.25
CA GLY A 218 -18.06 16.23 14.11
C GLY A 218 -17.60 17.13 12.97
N GLU A 219 -16.30 17.38 12.89
CA GLU A 219 -15.72 18.22 11.84
C GLU A 219 -15.79 17.55 10.46
N ALA A 220 -15.52 16.24 10.37
CA ALA A 220 -15.69 15.50 9.12
C ALA A 220 -17.12 15.65 8.55
N LYS A 221 -18.13 15.51 9.42
CA LYS A 221 -19.55 15.69 9.03
C LYS A 221 -19.83 17.12 8.57
N HIS A 222 -19.34 18.11 9.34
CA HIS A 222 -19.52 19.53 9.00
C HIS A 222 -18.94 19.88 7.63
N ILE A 223 -17.72 19.41 7.34
CA ILE A 223 -17.05 19.65 6.07
C ILE A 223 -17.79 18.98 4.90
N LEU A 224 -18.22 17.72 5.09
CA LEU A 224 -19.02 16.99 4.07
C LEU A 224 -20.36 17.70 3.80
N ASP A 225 -21.05 18.25 4.81
CA ASP A 225 -22.28 18.99 4.64
C ASP A 225 -22.07 20.31 3.86
N LYS A 226 -20.83 20.78 3.73
CA LYS A 226 -20.44 21.91 2.86
C LYS A 226 -19.99 21.48 1.46
N GLY A 227 -19.94 20.17 1.18
CA GLY A 227 -19.55 19.63 -0.12
C GLY A 227 -18.04 19.52 -0.35
N PHE A 228 -17.19 19.59 0.72
CA PHE A 228 -15.76 19.44 0.58
C PHE A 228 -15.32 18.01 0.96
N VAL A 229 -14.68 17.31 0.03
CA VAL A 229 -14.35 15.88 0.20
C VAL A 229 -12.96 15.69 0.81
N GLN A 230 -11.93 16.25 0.20
CA GLN A 230 -10.55 15.98 0.62
C GLN A 230 -10.27 16.37 2.09
N PRO A 231 -10.58 17.61 2.53
CA PRO A 231 -10.37 17.95 3.93
C PRO A 231 -11.27 17.14 4.88
N ALA A 232 -12.45 16.68 4.45
CA ALA A 232 -13.27 15.77 5.25
C ALA A 232 -12.61 14.41 5.41
N TYR A 233 -11.97 13.88 4.37
CA TYR A 233 -11.26 12.62 4.40
C TYR A 233 -10.05 12.66 5.36
N ASP A 234 -9.36 13.79 5.49
CA ASP A 234 -8.32 13.98 6.52
C ASP A 234 -8.85 13.73 7.92
N TYR A 235 -10.07 14.19 8.20
CA TYR A 235 -10.69 13.94 9.51
C TYR A 235 -11.17 12.48 9.67
N VAL A 236 -11.46 11.76 8.60
CA VAL A 236 -11.66 10.30 8.66
C VAL A 236 -10.37 9.61 9.08
N LEU A 237 -9.23 10.00 8.51
CA LEU A 237 -7.92 9.47 8.88
C LEU A 237 -7.57 9.76 10.35
N LYS A 238 -7.84 11.00 10.83
CA LYS A 238 -7.68 11.38 12.25
C LYS A 238 -8.57 10.53 13.16
N CYS A 239 -9.82 10.28 12.78
CA CYS A 239 -10.71 9.37 13.53
C CYS A 239 -10.13 7.95 13.58
N SER A 240 -9.62 7.44 12.47
CA SER A 240 -9.00 6.12 12.39
C SER A 240 -7.78 6.02 13.30
N HIS A 241 -6.90 7.03 13.27
CA HIS A 241 -5.70 7.03 14.13
C HIS A 241 -6.06 7.13 15.62
N ALA A 242 -6.98 8.01 16.00
CA ALA A 242 -7.47 8.11 17.38
C ALA A 242 -8.09 6.79 17.88
N PHE A 243 -8.86 6.11 17.03
CA PHE A 243 -9.40 4.78 17.29
C PHE A 243 -8.28 3.75 17.50
N ASN A 244 -7.26 3.72 16.62
CA ASN A 244 -6.13 2.79 16.75
C ASN A 244 -5.36 2.99 18.06
N LEU A 245 -5.22 4.24 18.54
CA LEU A 245 -4.61 4.54 19.84
C LEU A 245 -5.49 4.07 21.01
N LEU A 246 -6.80 4.28 20.94
CA LEU A 246 -7.75 3.78 21.94
C LEU A 246 -7.74 2.25 22.02
N ASP A 247 -7.65 1.58 20.86
CA ASP A 247 -7.53 0.11 20.76
C ASP A 247 -6.23 -0.37 21.40
N ALA A 248 -5.10 0.26 21.07
CA ALA A 248 -3.79 -0.05 21.67
C ALA A 248 -3.77 0.18 23.19
N ARG A 249 -4.44 1.22 23.69
CA ARG A 249 -4.62 1.49 25.13
C ARG A 249 -5.55 0.49 25.83
N ASN A 250 -6.17 -0.46 25.11
CA ASN A 250 -7.23 -1.34 25.62
C ASN A 250 -8.38 -0.55 26.28
N ALA A 251 -8.66 0.66 25.76
CA ALA A 251 -9.66 1.56 26.31
C ALA A 251 -11.08 1.30 25.79
N ILE A 252 -11.21 0.44 24.77
CA ILE A 252 -12.45 0.07 24.11
C ILE A 252 -12.68 -1.44 24.21
N SER A 253 -13.90 -1.83 24.58
CA SER A 253 -14.33 -3.23 24.56
C SER A 253 -14.52 -3.74 23.12
N VAL A 254 -14.57 -5.05 22.94
CA VAL A 254 -14.81 -5.68 21.62
C VAL A 254 -16.11 -5.18 20.97
N THR A 255 -17.18 -4.97 21.78
CA THR A 255 -18.45 -4.46 21.26
C THR A 255 -18.35 -2.99 20.85
N GLU A 256 -17.70 -2.16 21.63
CA GLU A 256 -17.46 -0.75 21.30
C GLU A 256 -16.58 -0.60 20.05
N ARG A 257 -15.58 -1.47 19.90
CA ARG A 257 -14.70 -1.50 18.72
C ARG A 257 -15.50 -1.59 17.41
N THR A 258 -16.49 -2.49 17.37
CA THR A 258 -17.38 -2.61 16.20
C THR A 258 -18.14 -1.31 15.93
N GLY A 259 -18.59 -0.63 16.99
CA GLY A 259 -19.26 0.67 16.89
C GLY A 259 -18.36 1.76 16.32
N TYR A 260 -17.10 1.87 16.78
CA TYR A 260 -16.13 2.85 16.27
C TYR A 260 -15.77 2.58 14.79
N ILE A 261 -15.53 1.32 14.43
CA ILE A 261 -15.29 0.90 13.04
C ILE A 261 -16.46 1.31 12.15
N GLY A 262 -17.71 1.06 12.58
CA GLY A 262 -18.91 1.44 11.84
C GLY A 262 -19.03 2.95 11.62
N ARG A 263 -18.67 3.77 12.64
CA ARG A 263 -18.68 5.24 12.54
C ARG A 263 -17.64 5.75 11.53
N ILE A 264 -16.42 5.22 11.58
CA ILE A 264 -15.35 5.60 10.64
C ILE A 264 -15.74 5.18 9.22
N ARG A 265 -16.24 3.95 9.06
CA ARG A 265 -16.71 3.44 7.75
C ARG A 265 -17.81 4.32 7.16
N ALA A 266 -18.78 4.75 7.97
CA ALA A 266 -19.85 5.61 7.49
C ALA A 266 -19.33 6.96 6.98
N LEU A 267 -18.31 7.54 7.64
CA LEU A 267 -17.65 8.76 7.16
C LEU A 267 -16.87 8.52 5.87
N ALA A 268 -16.09 7.43 5.82
CA ALA A 268 -15.32 7.04 4.65
C ALA A 268 -16.24 6.83 3.43
N SER A 269 -17.37 6.12 3.60
CA SER A 269 -18.36 5.90 2.56
C SER A 269 -18.90 7.21 2.01
N ARG A 270 -19.31 8.13 2.89
CA ARG A 270 -19.78 9.47 2.46
C ARG A 270 -18.69 10.25 1.70
N CYS A 271 -17.44 10.17 2.12
CA CYS A 271 -16.33 10.79 1.38
C CYS A 271 -16.16 10.17 0.00
N CYS A 272 -16.21 8.85 -0.11
CA CYS A 272 -16.07 8.13 -1.37
C CYS A 272 -17.20 8.44 -2.35
N GLU A 273 -18.46 8.41 -1.89
CA GLU A 273 -19.63 8.79 -2.69
C GLU A 273 -19.53 10.24 -3.19
N ALA A 274 -19.20 11.17 -2.28
CA ALA A 274 -19.05 12.58 -2.62
C ALA A 274 -17.86 12.82 -3.58
N PHE A 275 -16.79 12.02 -3.49
CA PHE A 275 -15.69 12.08 -4.44
C PHE A 275 -16.11 11.63 -5.84
N VAL A 276 -16.83 10.52 -5.96
CA VAL A 276 -17.35 10.03 -7.25
C VAL A 276 -18.25 11.08 -7.88
N ASP A 277 -19.18 11.65 -7.12
CA ASP A 277 -20.07 12.72 -7.60
C ASP A 277 -19.30 13.96 -8.04
N MET A 278 -18.28 14.36 -7.27
CA MET A 278 -17.40 15.49 -7.64
C MET A 278 -16.70 15.22 -8.98
N ARG A 279 -16.12 14.02 -9.17
CA ARG A 279 -15.43 13.66 -10.43
C ARG A 279 -16.39 13.63 -11.61
N LYS A 280 -17.58 13.10 -11.40
CA LYS A 280 -18.66 13.10 -12.40
C LYS A 280 -19.04 14.52 -12.82
N ASN A 281 -19.23 15.41 -11.85
CA ASN A 281 -19.58 16.81 -12.12
C ASN A 281 -18.47 17.57 -12.85
N MET A 282 -17.21 17.16 -12.70
CA MET A 282 -16.07 17.68 -13.45
C MET A 282 -15.94 17.09 -14.88
N GLY A 283 -16.79 16.12 -15.25
CA GLY A 283 -16.72 15.43 -16.54
C GLY A 283 -15.54 14.46 -16.66
N TYR A 284 -15.05 13.94 -15.54
CA TYR A 284 -13.96 12.94 -15.51
C TYR A 284 -12.70 13.39 -16.28
N PRO A 285 -11.99 14.40 -15.81
CA PRO A 285 -10.92 15.05 -16.60
C PRO A 285 -9.69 14.17 -16.90
N LEU A 286 -9.60 12.95 -16.33
CA LEU A 286 -8.51 12.02 -16.64
C LEU A 286 -8.86 11.04 -17.77
N LEU A 287 -10.12 10.92 -18.20
CA LEU A 287 -10.50 10.02 -19.30
C LEU A 287 -9.74 10.33 -20.60
N ASP A 288 -9.62 11.61 -20.96
CA ASP A 288 -8.90 12.03 -22.17
C ASP A 288 -7.37 11.78 -22.11
N LYS A 289 -6.85 11.34 -20.95
CA LYS A 289 -5.43 11.05 -20.75
C LYS A 289 -5.13 9.55 -20.80
N PHE A 290 -6.14 8.72 -20.89
CA PHE A 290 -6.01 7.26 -20.90
C PHE A 290 -5.31 6.74 -22.15
N ASP A 291 -5.68 7.26 -23.34
CA ASP A 291 -5.08 6.85 -24.62
C ASP A 291 -3.57 7.07 -24.69
N LYS A 292 -3.02 7.96 -23.86
CA LYS A 292 -1.58 8.20 -23.79
C LYS A 292 -0.84 7.12 -23.00
N PHE A 293 -1.54 6.40 -22.10
CA PHE A 293 -0.97 5.29 -21.33
C PHE A 293 -1.03 3.98 -22.12
N ASP A 294 -2.07 3.76 -22.93
CA ASP A 294 -2.22 2.53 -23.76
C ASP A 294 -1.13 2.40 -24.82
N LYS A 295 -0.61 3.53 -25.35
CA LYS A 295 0.51 3.49 -26.31
C LYS A 295 1.80 2.93 -25.73
N PHE A 296 2.02 3.05 -24.41
CA PHE A 296 3.17 2.43 -23.75
C PHE A 296 3.03 0.90 -23.66
N GLU A 297 1.81 0.36 -23.55
CA GLU A 297 1.58 -1.10 -23.51
C GLU A 297 1.80 -1.73 -24.90
N ASP A 298 1.42 -1.05 -25.98
CA ASP A 298 1.63 -1.51 -27.34
C ASP A 298 3.13 -1.52 -27.71
N ASP A 299 3.87 -0.48 -27.38
CA ASP A 299 5.32 -0.37 -27.66
C ASP A 299 6.13 -1.42 -26.87
N LEU A 300 5.76 -1.71 -25.60
CA LEU A 300 6.41 -2.75 -24.79
C LEU A 300 6.04 -4.15 -25.28
N SER A 301 4.80 -4.36 -25.74
CA SER A 301 4.36 -5.65 -26.30
C SER A 301 5.01 -5.94 -27.65
N GLU A 302 5.28 -4.94 -28.47
CA GLU A 302 6.01 -5.09 -29.73
C GLU A 302 7.51 -5.40 -29.50
N SER A 303 8.15 -4.68 -28.57
CA SER A 303 9.57 -4.93 -28.23
C SER A 303 9.80 -6.31 -27.59
N ALA A 304 8.84 -6.82 -26.82
CA ALA A 304 8.89 -8.16 -26.24
C ALA A 304 8.63 -9.25 -27.28
N ARG A 305 7.80 -8.99 -28.30
CA ARG A 305 7.55 -9.93 -29.40
C ARG A 305 8.75 -10.08 -30.31
N ASP A 306 9.49 -9.01 -30.55
CA ASP A 306 10.72 -9.04 -31.36
C ASP A 306 11.87 -9.82 -30.68
N THR A 307 11.87 -9.87 -29.31
CA THR A 307 12.85 -10.67 -28.56
C THR A 307 12.51 -12.16 -28.46
N ILE A 308 11.26 -12.57 -28.74
CA ILE A 308 10.81 -13.97 -28.68
C ILE A 308 10.84 -14.66 -30.07
N SER A 309 11.11 -13.93 -31.16
CA SER A 309 11.00 -14.44 -32.51
C SER A 309 12.21 -15.25 -33.06
N GLU A 310 13.22 -15.55 -32.25
CA GLU A 310 14.22 -16.54 -32.61
C GLU A 310 14.26 -17.73 -31.64
N PRO A 311 13.68 -18.91 -32.00
CA PRO A 311 13.95 -20.10 -31.23
C PRO A 311 15.42 -20.51 -31.43
N PRO A 312 16.16 -20.88 -30.37
CA PRO A 312 17.54 -21.36 -30.56
C PRO A 312 17.56 -22.60 -31.43
N ALA A 313 18.23 -22.49 -32.60
CA ALA A 313 18.53 -23.60 -33.47
C ALA A 313 19.45 -24.56 -32.71
N SER A 314 18.92 -25.65 -32.18
CA SER A 314 19.57 -26.96 -32.02
C SER A 314 18.89 -27.85 -30.93
N PHE A 315 17.80 -28.49 -31.30
CA PHE A 315 17.43 -29.80 -30.74
C PHE A 315 16.71 -30.67 -31.80
N ALA A 316 17.38 -30.81 -32.93
CA ALA A 316 17.02 -31.84 -33.90
C ALA A 316 18.30 -32.58 -34.33
N ASN A 317 18.71 -33.56 -33.53
CA ASN A 317 19.45 -34.74 -33.97
C ASN A 317 20.02 -35.52 -32.77
N ARG A 318 19.23 -36.40 -32.19
CA ARG A 318 19.71 -37.66 -31.59
C ARG A 318 18.54 -38.63 -31.41
N SER A 319 18.13 -39.23 -32.50
CA SER A 319 17.46 -40.53 -32.47
C SER A 319 17.70 -41.21 -33.81
N ARG A 320 18.81 -41.92 -33.90
CA ARG A 320 19.07 -43.09 -34.76
C ARG A 320 20.49 -43.59 -34.51
N VAL A 321 20.57 -44.72 -33.90
CA VAL A 321 21.49 -45.84 -34.01
C VAL A 321 21.45 -46.56 -32.63
N SER A 322 20.99 -47.67 -32.54
CA SER A 322 20.90 -49.05 -32.81
C SER A 322 20.20 -49.75 -31.66
#